data_adb09e4b17198768495951bea9fee05c
#
_entry.id   adb09e4b17198768495951bea9fee05c
#
_cell.length_a   1.000
_cell.length_b   1.000
_cell.length_c   1.000
_cell.angle_alpha   90.00
_cell.angle_beta   90.00
_cell.angle_gamma   90.00
#
_symmetry.space_group_name_H-M   'P 1'
#
loop_
_entity.id
_entity.type
_entity.pdbx_description
1 polymer ?
#
loop_
_entity_poly.entity_id
_entity_poly.type
_entity_poly.pdbx_seq_one_letter_code
_entity_poly.pdbx_strand_id
1 'polypeptide(L)'
;MLTMPIAFHINSVLHGTKIYCVNQLRMKPIAFHHLCHILTEGEHVRPIIHMSVTEQVFIFLHIIVHNVRFCVMGSRIYRSTKTVHRYFKVVLRGVLKLYRALIRQ
;
A
#
# COMPACT_ATOMS: atom_id res chain seq x y z
N MET A 1 -13.35 13.54 -14.34
CA MET A 1 -13.81 12.66 -13.27
C MET A 1 -13.06 12.99 -11.99
N LEU A 2 -13.78 13.27 -10.92
CA LEU A 2 -13.17 13.59 -9.66
C LEU A 2 -12.66 12.29 -9.01
N THR A 3 -11.36 12.25 -8.72
CA THR A 3 -10.78 11.11 -7.98
C THR A 3 -10.86 11.43 -6.50
N MET A 4 -11.19 10.42 -5.69
CA MET A 4 -11.22 10.59 -4.24
C MET A 4 -9.81 10.72 -3.69
N PRO A 5 -9.62 11.50 -2.59
CA PRO A 5 -8.35 11.47 -1.88
C PRO A 5 -7.99 10.04 -1.50
N ILE A 6 -6.71 9.70 -1.57
CA ILE A 6 -6.25 8.35 -1.28
C ILE A 6 -6.63 7.91 0.14
N ALA A 7 -6.54 8.82 1.11
CA ALA A 7 -6.91 8.53 2.50
C ALA A 7 -8.38 8.13 2.63
N PHE A 8 -9.27 8.83 1.92
CA PHE A 8 -10.71 8.50 1.93
C PHE A 8 -10.94 7.12 1.31
N HIS A 9 -10.28 6.83 0.21
CA HIS A 9 -10.41 5.52 -0.46
C HIS A 9 -9.93 4.39 0.45
N ILE A 10 -8.81 4.57 1.12
CA ILE A 10 -8.29 3.59 2.06
C ILE A 10 -9.28 3.34 3.19
N ASN A 11 -9.84 4.41 3.77
CA ASN A 11 -10.83 4.27 4.82
C ASN A 11 -12.07 3.52 4.34
N SER A 12 -12.53 3.81 3.13
CA SER A 12 -13.67 3.11 2.55
C SER A 12 -13.41 1.62 2.41
N VAL A 13 -12.21 1.24 2.01
CA VAL A 13 -11.83 -0.17 1.86
C VAL A 13 -11.72 -0.86 3.22
N LEU A 14 -11.03 -0.23 4.17
CA LEU A 14 -10.74 -0.86 5.47
C LEU A 14 -11.95 -0.89 6.40
N HIS A 15 -12.83 0.12 6.33
CA HIS A 15 -14.00 0.23 7.20
C HIS A 15 -15.30 -0.14 6.50
N GLY A 16 -15.22 -0.59 5.25
CA GLY A 16 -16.35 -1.17 4.54
C GLY A 16 -16.58 -2.62 4.98
N THR A 17 -17.26 -3.38 4.14
CA THR A 17 -17.45 -4.80 4.45
C THR A 17 -16.12 -5.54 4.35
N LYS A 18 -15.99 -6.59 5.15
CA LYS A 18 -14.82 -7.48 5.10
C LYS A 18 -14.59 -8.04 3.70
N ILE A 19 -15.68 -8.38 2.99
CA ILE A 19 -15.61 -8.90 1.62
C ILE A 19 -15.01 -7.86 0.69
N TYR A 20 -15.41 -6.59 0.84
CA TYR A 20 -14.90 -5.50 0.00
C TYR A 20 -13.38 -5.35 0.17
N CYS A 21 -12.90 -5.37 1.42
CA CYS A 21 -11.47 -5.27 1.69
C CYS A 21 -10.70 -6.44 1.07
N VAL A 22 -11.20 -7.67 1.22
CA VAL A 22 -10.58 -8.86 0.66
C VAL A 22 -10.53 -8.76 -0.88
N ASN A 23 -11.60 -8.28 -1.51
CA ASN A 23 -11.63 -8.13 -2.96
C ASN A 23 -10.66 -7.07 -3.46
N GLN A 24 -10.49 -5.98 -2.71
CA GLN A 24 -9.61 -4.89 -3.11
C GLN A 24 -8.14 -5.17 -2.83
N LEU A 25 -7.81 -5.79 -1.71
CA LEU A 25 -6.44 -5.98 -1.27
C LEU A 25 -6.01 -7.44 -1.19
N ARG A 26 -6.93 -8.37 -1.42
CA ARG A 26 -6.71 -9.81 -1.27
C ARG A 26 -6.30 -10.19 0.16
N MET A 27 -6.68 -9.38 1.13
CA MET A 27 -6.43 -9.66 2.54
C MET A 27 -7.48 -8.98 3.41
N LYS A 28 -7.67 -9.52 4.63
CA LYS A 28 -8.59 -8.94 5.60
C LYS A 28 -8.02 -7.64 6.16
N PRO A 29 -8.88 -6.72 6.63
CA PRO A 29 -8.41 -5.46 7.23
C PRO A 29 -7.39 -5.67 8.35
N ILE A 30 -7.60 -6.67 9.22
CA ILE A 30 -6.68 -6.94 10.32
C ILE A 30 -5.31 -7.36 9.81
N ALA A 31 -5.27 -8.16 8.74
CA ALA A 31 -4.01 -8.58 8.13
C ALA A 31 -3.28 -7.40 7.51
N PHE A 32 -4.01 -6.49 6.87
CA PHE A 32 -3.43 -5.28 6.29
C PHE A 32 -2.81 -4.39 7.39
N HIS A 33 -3.54 -4.15 8.47
CA HIS A 33 -3.03 -3.36 9.59
C HIS A 33 -1.81 -4.01 10.23
N HIS A 34 -1.82 -5.33 10.36
CA HIS A 34 -0.69 -6.08 10.91
C HIS A 34 0.54 -5.94 10.03
N LEU A 35 0.38 -6.04 8.72
CA LEU A 35 1.48 -5.86 7.76
C LEU A 35 2.08 -4.45 7.86
N CYS A 36 1.23 -3.42 7.91
CA CYS A 36 1.69 -2.04 8.07
C CYS A 36 2.45 -1.85 9.38
N HIS A 37 1.95 -2.46 10.46
CA HIS A 37 2.60 -2.39 11.77
C HIS A 37 3.99 -3.03 11.72
N ILE A 38 4.12 -4.22 11.14
CA ILE A 38 5.39 -4.92 11.04
C ILE A 38 6.40 -4.10 10.23
N LEU A 39 5.97 -3.54 9.11
CA LEU A 39 6.85 -2.74 8.26
C LEU A 39 7.29 -1.46 8.96
N THR A 40 6.42 -0.85 9.75
CA THR A 40 6.73 0.35 10.51
C THR A 40 7.69 0.06 11.67
N GLU A 41 7.39 -0.98 12.46
CA GLU A 41 8.20 -1.35 13.61
C GLU A 41 9.61 -1.79 13.23
N GLY A 42 9.75 -2.49 12.12
CA GLY A 42 11.05 -2.91 11.62
C GLY A 42 11.80 -1.84 10.84
N GLU A 43 11.22 -0.66 10.74
CA GLU A 43 11.77 0.46 9.95
C GLU A 43 12.04 0.07 8.49
N HIS A 44 11.29 -0.91 7.98
CA HIS A 44 11.42 -1.33 6.59
C HIS A 44 10.80 -0.33 5.62
N VAL A 45 9.74 0.35 6.07
CA VAL A 45 9.08 1.43 5.32
C VAL A 45 8.86 2.59 6.28
N ARG A 46 9.19 3.81 5.85
CA ARG A 46 9.04 5.01 6.68
C ARG A 46 7.99 5.93 6.05
N PRO A 47 7.25 6.67 6.89
CA PRO A 47 6.35 7.69 6.34
C PRO A 47 7.16 8.80 5.68
N ILE A 48 6.59 9.41 4.65
CA ILE A 48 7.16 10.58 4.00
C ILE A 48 6.19 11.74 4.13
N ILE A 49 6.61 12.95 3.76
CA ILE A 49 5.89 14.19 4.08
C ILE A 49 4.39 14.12 3.75
N HIS A 50 4.01 13.60 2.62
CA HIS A 50 2.59 13.58 2.20
C HIS A 50 2.02 12.18 2.06
N MET A 51 2.70 11.17 2.64
CA MET A 51 2.29 9.79 2.43
C MET A 51 2.67 8.94 3.63
N SER A 52 1.67 8.42 4.34
CA SER A 52 1.91 7.51 5.48
C SER A 52 2.31 6.12 4.99
N VAL A 53 2.82 5.29 5.91
CA VAL A 53 3.14 3.90 5.59
C VAL A 53 1.91 3.17 5.10
N THR A 54 0.76 3.38 5.74
CA THR A 54 -0.50 2.75 5.33
C THR A 54 -0.84 3.07 3.88
N GLU A 55 -0.71 4.33 3.48
CA GLU A 55 -0.99 4.75 2.11
C GLU A 55 0.00 4.13 1.13
N GLN A 56 1.28 4.09 1.46
CA GLN A 56 2.31 3.47 0.61
C GLN A 56 2.04 1.99 0.40
N VAL A 57 1.72 1.26 1.47
CA VAL A 57 1.44 -0.17 1.40
C VAL A 57 0.16 -0.42 0.60
N PHE A 58 -0.86 0.42 0.78
CA PHE A 58 -2.10 0.31 0.01
C PHE A 58 -1.84 0.43 -1.49
N ILE A 59 -1.07 1.44 -1.89
CA ILE A 59 -0.73 1.66 -3.30
C ILE A 59 0.01 0.45 -3.86
N PHE A 60 0.98 -0.07 -3.12
CA PHE A 60 1.77 -1.23 -3.50
C PHE A 60 0.87 -2.46 -3.74
N LEU A 61 0.02 -2.77 -2.77
CA LEU A 61 -0.88 -3.92 -2.87
C LEU A 61 -1.89 -3.76 -4.01
N HIS A 62 -2.44 -2.57 -4.15
CA HIS A 62 -3.41 -2.30 -5.20
C HIS A 62 -2.81 -2.52 -6.59
N ILE A 63 -1.59 -2.06 -6.80
CA ILE A 63 -0.88 -2.25 -8.06
C ILE A 63 -0.66 -3.72 -8.34
N ILE A 64 -0.19 -4.49 -7.35
CA ILE A 64 0.09 -5.91 -7.52
C ILE A 64 -1.18 -6.72 -7.74
N VAL A 65 -2.18 -6.50 -6.89
CA VAL A 65 -3.42 -7.29 -6.91
C VAL A 65 -4.21 -7.07 -8.20
N HIS A 66 -4.28 -5.83 -8.65
CA HIS A 66 -5.09 -5.47 -9.83
C HIS A 66 -4.27 -5.25 -11.09
N ASN A 67 -2.95 -5.47 -11.02
CA ASN A 67 -2.05 -5.28 -12.16
C ASN A 67 -2.23 -3.90 -12.82
N VAL A 68 -2.32 -2.86 -11.98
CA VAL A 68 -2.53 -1.48 -12.42
C VAL A 68 -1.20 -0.88 -12.87
N ARG A 69 -1.22 -0.15 -13.98
CA ARG A 69 -0.03 0.57 -14.44
C ARG A 69 0.28 1.74 -13.50
N PHE A 70 1.56 2.06 -13.33
CA PHE A 70 1.97 3.16 -12.47
C PHE A 70 1.34 4.50 -12.91
N CYS A 71 1.25 4.75 -14.20
CA CYS A 71 0.66 5.99 -14.69
C CYS A 71 -0.85 6.08 -14.38
N VAL A 72 -1.55 4.96 -14.43
CA VAL A 72 -2.98 4.91 -14.07
C VAL A 72 -3.14 5.15 -12.57
N MET A 73 -2.31 4.51 -11.75
CA MET A 73 -2.36 4.71 -10.30
C MET A 73 -2.04 6.16 -9.93
N GLY A 74 -1.02 6.74 -10.56
CA GLY A 74 -0.66 8.14 -10.34
C GLY A 74 -1.79 9.08 -10.66
N SER A 75 -2.50 8.83 -11.76
CA SER A 75 -3.67 9.62 -12.14
C SER A 75 -4.76 9.57 -11.07
N ARG A 76 -4.98 8.39 -10.47
CA ARG A 76 -6.01 8.21 -9.43
C ARG A 76 -5.70 8.94 -8.13
N ILE A 77 -4.42 9.09 -7.78
CA ILE A 77 -4.00 9.69 -6.52
C ILE A 77 -3.35 11.06 -6.70
N TYR A 78 -3.40 11.63 -7.90
CA TYR A 78 -2.80 12.94 -8.23
C TYR A 78 -1.30 12.97 -7.97
N ARG A 79 -0.60 11.89 -8.35
CA ARG A 79 0.86 11.81 -8.26
C ARG A 79 1.43 11.45 -9.62
N SER A 80 2.67 11.85 -9.87
CA SER A 80 3.35 11.50 -11.12
C SER A 80 3.66 10.00 -11.15
N THR A 81 3.80 9.46 -12.35
CA THR A 81 4.22 8.07 -12.55
C THR A 81 5.54 7.78 -11.84
N LYS A 82 6.48 8.72 -11.90
CA LYS A 82 7.79 8.60 -11.27
C LYS A 82 7.65 8.49 -9.74
N THR A 83 6.76 9.27 -9.14
CA THR A 83 6.50 9.25 -7.71
C THR A 83 5.89 7.91 -7.28
N VAL A 84 4.91 7.42 -8.04
CA VAL A 84 4.28 6.12 -7.77
C VAL A 84 5.31 5.00 -7.85
N HIS A 85 6.17 5.04 -8.86
CA HIS A 85 7.24 4.06 -9.01
C HIS A 85 8.18 4.06 -7.81
N ARG A 86 8.49 5.25 -7.27
CA ARG A 86 9.32 5.40 -6.08
C ARG A 86 8.66 4.77 -4.86
N TYR A 87 7.37 5.03 -4.63
CA TYR A 87 6.63 4.44 -3.52
C TYR A 87 6.60 2.91 -3.64
N PHE A 88 6.33 2.42 -4.82
CA PHE A 88 6.30 0.98 -5.07
C PHE A 88 7.64 0.33 -4.72
N LYS A 89 8.75 0.91 -5.17
CA LYS A 89 10.08 0.39 -4.89
C LYS A 89 10.42 0.40 -3.40
N VAL A 90 10.04 1.46 -2.69
CA VAL A 90 10.30 1.56 -1.26
C VAL A 90 9.61 0.44 -0.50
N VAL A 91 8.33 0.21 -0.79
CA VAL A 91 7.56 -0.85 -0.14
C VAL A 91 8.09 -2.22 -0.54
N LEU A 92 8.41 -2.40 -1.82
CA LEU A 92 8.97 -3.67 -2.30
C LEU A 92 10.26 -4.03 -1.57
N ARG A 93 11.17 -3.07 -1.40
CA ARG A 93 12.41 -3.28 -0.65
C ARG A 93 12.14 -3.64 0.81
N GLY A 94 11.16 -2.95 1.42
CA GLY A 94 10.77 -3.26 2.79
C GLY A 94 10.22 -4.67 2.94
N VAL A 95 9.36 -5.08 2.03
CA VAL A 95 8.79 -6.42 2.03
C VAL A 95 9.87 -7.49 1.82
N LEU A 96 10.82 -7.24 0.92
CA LEU A 96 11.93 -8.16 0.68
C LEU A 96 12.83 -8.30 1.90
N LYS A 97 13.11 -7.21 2.60
CA LYS A 97 13.88 -7.26 3.84
C LYS A 97 13.17 -8.09 4.90
N LEU A 98 11.87 -7.89 5.04
CA LEU A 98 11.05 -8.65 5.97
C LEU A 98 11.08 -10.14 5.62
N TYR A 99 10.94 -10.47 4.35
CA TYR A 99 10.98 -11.84 3.86
C TYR A 99 12.30 -12.51 4.19
N ARG A 100 13.42 -11.83 3.96
CA ARG A 100 14.75 -12.34 4.27
C ARG A 100 14.92 -12.60 5.76
N ALA A 101 14.41 -11.69 6.59
CA ALA A 101 14.48 -11.87 8.04
C ALA A 101 13.72 -13.11 8.50
N LEU A 102 12.55 -13.38 7.90
CA LEU A 102 11.74 -14.55 8.23
C LEU A 102 12.40 -15.86 7.80
N ILE A 103 13.10 -15.86 6.67
CA ILE A 103 13.75 -17.06 6.14
C ILE A 103 14.97 -17.47 6.96
N ARG A 104 15.67 -16.51 7.54
CA ARG A 104 16.90 -16.75 8.29
C ARG A 104 16.69 -17.38 9.67
N GLN A 105 15.49 -17.53 10.09
CA GLN A 105 15.21 -18.16 11.39
C GLN A 105 15.39 -19.66 11.34
#